data_7b9894dfc14c940d5407b198a24a4880
#
_entry.id   7b9894dfc14c940d5407b198a24a4880
#
_cell.length_a   1.000
_cell.length_b   1.000
_cell.length_c   1.000
_cell.angle_alpha   90.00
_cell.angle_beta   90.00
_cell.angle_gamma   90.00
#
_symmetry.space_group_name_H-M   'P 1'
#
loop_
_entity.id
_entity.type
_entity.pdbx_description
1 polymer ?
#
loop_
_entity_poly.entity_id
_entity_poly.type
_entity_poly.pdbx_seq_one_letter_code
_entity_poly.pdbx_strand_id
1 'polypeptide(L)'
;MRKVFWFSFCLLTLLTMIPPWAMARASYVGSAKCGSCHKSNYENWKGTLHNKSQQELSPTNDTVVVDWKGTVKLKAGKIPEVTIKLNETAERVHQATLVDAKDPSKEVTYTVVRTYGGWGWKQRYQVKIGNNHYILPIQWNQATSRWVPYNLQNWYGEDGSLKQPPVGNSFEMGCAGCHNTGLELKKVDKGYESKYVELNIGCEKCHGPGSEHVKSPKVKGKIIHPRKLDYERGTEVCGQCHSRGSSVPDGTFAFPWNDKDNKPYKLGEPLANYYKFKPGVWGDPEAHSKSHHQAWLDFQKSVHFQAKVYCFDCHNPHGGPGRFQMIKSDFDNDLCLSCHGKDKKFAHPEAIRMHTKHNYSPETTGTSRCSLCHMVKTASSAEAGDIHSHDFKIIKPSLSLEMFKKDPSNVVPNSCNGCHKEWAKSEAGYQAGITAYEKLFGK
;
A
#
# COMPACT_ATOMS: atom_id res chain seq x y z
N MET A 1 -57.08 -70.59 -26.21
CA MET A 1 -55.96 -70.23 -25.32
C MET A 1 -55.24 -69.01 -25.92
N ARG A 2 -55.50 -67.83 -25.41
CA ARG A 2 -54.89 -66.56 -25.91
C ARG A 2 -53.71 -66.25 -25.00
N LYS A 3 -52.51 -66.15 -25.58
CA LYS A 3 -51.29 -65.66 -24.85
C LYS A 3 -51.25 -64.14 -24.95
N VAL A 4 -51.28 -63.46 -23.80
CA VAL A 4 -51.08 -62.02 -23.63
C VAL A 4 -49.58 -61.77 -23.45
N PHE A 5 -48.97 -61.03 -24.39
CA PHE A 5 -47.59 -60.55 -24.22
C PHE A 5 -47.63 -59.20 -23.52
N TRP A 6 -46.97 -59.14 -22.34
CA TRP A 6 -46.69 -57.89 -21.62
C TRP A 6 -45.36 -57.31 -22.15
N PHE A 7 -45.41 -56.14 -22.77
CA PHE A 7 -44.24 -55.34 -23.03
C PHE A 7 -43.93 -54.43 -21.86
N SER A 8 -42.88 -54.71 -21.07
CA SER A 8 -42.37 -53.78 -20.08
C SER A 8 -41.52 -52.74 -20.76
N PHE A 9 -42.00 -51.46 -20.74
CA PHE A 9 -41.25 -50.32 -21.18
C PHE A 9 -40.33 -49.88 -20.04
N CYS A 10 -39.05 -50.21 -20.08
CA CYS A 10 -38.02 -49.68 -19.20
C CYS A 10 -37.69 -48.24 -19.65
N LEU A 11 -38.24 -47.23 -18.94
CA LEU A 11 -37.87 -45.83 -19.11
C LEU A 11 -36.47 -45.63 -18.45
N LEU A 12 -35.43 -45.64 -19.27
CA LEU A 12 -34.06 -45.32 -18.84
C LEU A 12 -33.95 -43.82 -18.68
N THR A 13 -34.11 -43.31 -17.45
CA THR A 13 -33.78 -41.93 -17.11
C THR A 13 -32.26 -41.74 -17.15
N LEU A 14 -31.76 -41.15 -18.26
CA LEU A 14 -30.39 -40.65 -18.32
C LEU A 14 -30.27 -39.47 -17.34
N LEU A 15 -29.81 -39.75 -16.11
CA LEU A 15 -29.26 -38.70 -15.25
C LEU A 15 -27.93 -38.25 -15.89
N THR A 16 -27.95 -37.11 -16.59
CA THR A 16 -26.72 -36.45 -17.01
C THR A 16 -25.99 -35.96 -15.74
N MET A 17 -25.08 -36.77 -15.22
CA MET A 17 -24.12 -36.33 -14.20
C MET A 17 -23.29 -35.20 -14.81
N ILE A 18 -23.60 -33.96 -14.45
CA ILE A 18 -22.72 -32.82 -14.75
C ILE A 18 -21.42 -33.09 -13.98
N PRO A 19 -20.29 -33.25 -14.67
CA PRO A 19 -19.04 -33.58 -14.00
C PRO A 19 -18.67 -32.47 -13.00
N PRO A 20 -18.14 -32.79 -11.79
CA PRO A 20 -17.87 -31.83 -10.72
C PRO A 20 -16.89 -30.72 -11.09
N TRP A 21 -16.19 -30.85 -12.22
CA TRP A 21 -15.29 -29.82 -12.78
C TRP A 21 -16.00 -28.77 -13.65
N ALA A 22 -17.29 -28.91 -13.92
CA ALA A 22 -18.09 -27.94 -14.67
C ALA A 22 -18.74 -26.84 -13.79
N MET A 23 -18.42 -26.76 -12.49
CA MET A 23 -18.81 -25.60 -11.71
C MET A 23 -18.05 -24.37 -12.23
N ALA A 24 -18.77 -23.45 -12.86
CA ALA A 24 -18.22 -22.22 -13.36
C ALA A 24 -17.45 -21.53 -12.22
N ARG A 25 -16.16 -21.27 -12.44
CA ARG A 25 -15.31 -20.57 -11.47
C ARG A 25 -15.90 -19.19 -11.23
N ALA A 26 -16.05 -18.77 -9.97
CA ALA A 26 -16.54 -17.45 -9.65
C ALA A 26 -15.69 -16.39 -10.37
N SER A 27 -16.34 -15.40 -11.00
CA SER A 27 -15.71 -14.32 -11.75
C SER A 27 -15.88 -12.98 -11.02
N TYR A 28 -15.00 -12.06 -11.31
CA TYR A 28 -15.09 -10.68 -10.83
C TYR A 28 -16.22 -9.94 -11.56
N VAL A 29 -16.93 -9.08 -10.85
CA VAL A 29 -18.09 -8.33 -11.37
C VAL A 29 -17.95 -6.81 -11.27
N GLY A 30 -16.93 -6.33 -10.56
CA GLY A 30 -16.67 -4.92 -10.34
C GLY A 30 -17.46 -4.29 -9.19
N SER A 31 -16.86 -3.29 -8.55
CA SER A 31 -17.41 -2.62 -7.35
C SER A 31 -18.75 -1.92 -7.61
N ALA A 32 -19.00 -1.42 -8.82
CA ALA A 32 -20.28 -0.82 -9.18
C ALA A 32 -21.43 -1.82 -9.04
N LYS A 33 -21.21 -3.10 -9.37
CA LYS A 33 -22.20 -4.16 -9.18
C LYS A 33 -22.48 -4.41 -7.71
N CYS A 34 -21.47 -4.36 -6.85
CA CYS A 34 -21.63 -4.46 -5.39
C CYS A 34 -22.45 -3.28 -4.85
N GLY A 35 -22.20 -2.07 -5.36
CA GLY A 35 -22.90 -0.84 -5.00
C GLY A 35 -24.41 -0.87 -5.20
N SER A 36 -24.91 -1.70 -6.13
CA SER A 36 -26.36 -1.83 -6.36
C SER A 36 -27.12 -2.35 -5.11
N CYS A 37 -26.46 -3.12 -4.25
CA CYS A 37 -27.02 -3.63 -2.98
C CYS A 37 -26.34 -3.03 -1.74
N HIS A 38 -25.04 -2.76 -1.81
CA HIS A 38 -24.22 -2.22 -0.71
C HIS A 38 -23.94 -0.73 -0.90
N LYS A 39 -25.00 0.08 -1.15
CA LYS A 39 -24.89 1.48 -1.57
C LYS A 39 -24.04 2.33 -0.63
N SER A 40 -24.27 2.26 0.69
CA SER A 40 -23.52 3.06 1.66
C SER A 40 -22.02 2.74 1.66
N ASN A 41 -21.65 1.45 1.68
CA ASN A 41 -20.25 1.04 1.62
C ASN A 41 -19.58 1.47 0.30
N TYR A 42 -20.30 1.37 -0.80
CA TYR A 42 -19.80 1.76 -2.12
C TYR A 42 -19.55 3.26 -2.22
N GLU A 43 -20.51 4.10 -1.77
CA GLU A 43 -20.36 5.56 -1.79
C GLU A 43 -19.20 6.02 -0.89
N ASN A 44 -19.08 5.46 0.31
CA ASN A 44 -17.97 5.77 1.21
C ASN A 44 -16.63 5.32 0.63
N TRP A 45 -16.56 4.10 0.06
CA TRP A 45 -15.34 3.56 -0.54
C TRP A 45 -14.83 4.42 -1.71
N LYS A 46 -15.71 5.03 -2.51
CA LYS A 46 -15.31 5.95 -3.60
C LYS A 46 -14.43 7.10 -3.10
N GLY A 47 -14.62 7.54 -1.86
CA GLY A 47 -13.81 8.57 -1.21
C GLY A 47 -12.46 8.11 -0.69
N THR A 48 -12.20 6.80 -0.62
CA THR A 48 -11.00 6.23 0.02
C THR A 48 -9.73 6.34 -0.82
N LEU A 49 -8.59 6.23 -0.14
CA LEU A 49 -7.29 6.12 -0.81
C LEU A 49 -7.14 4.82 -1.61
N HIS A 50 -7.87 3.76 -1.25
CA HIS A 50 -7.91 2.52 -2.01
C HIS A 50 -8.50 2.73 -3.41
N ASN A 51 -9.61 3.44 -3.53
CA ASN A 51 -10.20 3.76 -4.83
C ASN A 51 -9.43 4.83 -5.61
N LYS A 52 -8.66 5.66 -4.91
CA LYS A 52 -7.91 6.78 -5.52
C LYS A 52 -6.42 6.49 -5.68
N SER A 53 -5.99 5.23 -5.51
CA SER A 53 -4.57 4.87 -5.54
C SER A 53 -3.93 5.11 -6.91
N GLN A 54 -4.68 4.92 -7.98
CA GLN A 54 -4.32 5.36 -9.33
C GLN A 54 -5.59 5.67 -10.14
N GLN A 55 -5.44 6.50 -11.17
CA GLN A 55 -6.55 6.94 -12.00
C GLN A 55 -6.13 7.05 -13.46
N GLU A 56 -7.03 6.65 -14.36
CA GLU A 56 -6.89 6.91 -15.78
C GLU A 56 -6.92 8.43 -16.01
N LEU A 57 -6.00 8.93 -16.81
CA LEU A 57 -5.93 10.33 -17.18
C LEU A 57 -6.52 10.52 -18.56
N SER A 58 -7.42 11.48 -18.69
CA SER A 58 -8.01 11.88 -19.96
C SER A 58 -8.38 13.37 -19.91
N PRO A 59 -8.67 14.01 -21.05
CA PRO A 59 -9.11 15.41 -21.08
C PRO A 59 -10.36 15.70 -20.23
N THR A 60 -11.21 14.69 -19.99
CA THR A 60 -12.42 14.80 -19.16
C THR A 60 -12.24 14.29 -17.73
N ASN A 61 -11.10 13.67 -17.41
CA ASN A 61 -10.75 13.16 -16.09
C ASN A 61 -9.31 13.56 -15.78
N ASP A 62 -9.11 14.83 -15.51
CA ASP A 62 -7.80 15.34 -15.10
C ASP A 62 -7.60 15.16 -13.59
N THR A 63 -6.66 14.30 -13.25
CA THR A 63 -6.33 13.95 -11.87
C THR A 63 -4.92 14.40 -11.47
N VAL A 64 -4.27 15.20 -12.31
CA VAL A 64 -2.97 15.80 -12.00
C VAL A 64 -3.16 16.90 -10.96
N VAL A 65 -2.39 16.84 -9.86
CA VAL A 65 -2.55 17.74 -8.69
C VAL A 65 -1.59 18.91 -8.70
N VAL A 66 -0.87 19.12 -9.80
CA VAL A 66 0.16 20.17 -9.95
C VAL A 66 0.07 20.79 -11.33
N ASP A 67 0.50 22.04 -11.47
CA ASP A 67 0.62 22.69 -12.76
C ASP A 67 1.65 21.94 -13.64
N TRP A 68 1.19 21.36 -14.76
CA TRP A 68 1.97 20.48 -15.62
C TRP A 68 2.64 21.26 -16.75
N LYS A 69 3.52 22.18 -16.36
CA LYS A 69 4.27 23.01 -17.31
C LYS A 69 5.67 23.39 -16.82
N GLY A 70 6.51 23.81 -17.75
CA GLY A 70 7.84 24.32 -17.46
C GLY A 70 8.91 23.24 -17.46
N THR A 71 10.04 23.54 -16.85
CA THR A 71 11.23 22.69 -16.85
C THR A 71 11.60 22.31 -15.42
N VAL A 72 11.79 21.03 -15.21
CA VAL A 72 12.20 20.45 -13.93
C VAL A 72 13.61 19.89 -14.06
N LYS A 73 14.49 20.26 -13.13
CA LYS A 73 15.85 19.75 -13.03
C LYS A 73 15.98 18.82 -11.84
N LEU A 74 16.53 17.63 -12.05
CA LEU A 74 16.59 16.57 -11.04
C LEU A 74 17.99 15.96 -10.98
N LYS A 75 18.43 15.61 -9.78
CA LYS A 75 19.69 14.89 -9.53
C LYS A 75 19.48 13.78 -8.51
N ALA A 76 20.07 12.61 -8.72
CA ALA A 76 20.06 11.53 -7.75
C ALA A 76 21.29 10.63 -7.86
N GLY A 77 21.91 10.35 -6.74
CA GLY A 77 23.10 9.48 -6.65
C GLY A 77 24.23 9.99 -7.54
N LYS A 78 24.75 9.11 -8.42
CA LYS A 78 25.83 9.44 -9.36
C LYS A 78 25.35 10.07 -10.67
N ILE A 79 24.04 10.03 -10.95
CA ILE A 79 23.47 10.58 -12.17
C ILE A 79 23.60 12.11 -12.11
N PRO A 80 24.12 12.78 -13.16
CA PRO A 80 24.21 14.24 -13.21
C PRO A 80 22.82 14.88 -13.20
N GLU A 81 22.75 16.20 -13.12
CA GLU A 81 21.47 16.91 -13.25
C GLU A 81 20.86 16.62 -14.63
N VAL A 82 19.63 16.09 -14.61
CA VAL A 82 18.85 15.82 -15.82
C VAL A 82 17.69 16.80 -15.92
N THR A 83 17.26 17.06 -17.15
CA THR A 83 16.17 17.98 -17.47
C THR A 83 14.94 17.21 -17.94
N ILE A 84 13.78 17.55 -17.37
CA ILE A 84 12.47 17.06 -17.82
C ILE A 84 11.60 18.28 -18.14
N LYS A 85 11.11 18.39 -19.38
CA LYS A 85 10.19 19.44 -19.80
C LYS A 85 8.75 18.92 -19.64
N LEU A 86 7.90 19.67 -18.97
CA LEU A 86 6.48 19.36 -18.77
C LEU A 86 5.63 20.27 -19.66
N ASN A 87 4.66 19.71 -20.33
CA ASN A 87 3.76 20.43 -21.22
C ASN A 87 2.34 19.84 -21.14
N GLU A 88 1.36 20.69 -20.97
CA GLU A 88 -0.05 20.37 -21.18
C GLU A 88 -0.50 20.94 -22.52
N THR A 89 -1.02 20.09 -23.39
CA THR A 89 -1.52 20.55 -24.70
C THR A 89 -2.87 21.27 -24.57
N ALA A 90 -3.28 21.94 -25.66
CA ALA A 90 -4.59 22.59 -25.71
C ALA A 90 -5.77 21.60 -25.49
N GLU A 91 -5.57 20.33 -25.83
CA GLU A 91 -6.53 19.23 -25.60
C GLU A 91 -6.40 18.62 -24.20
N ARG A 92 -5.67 19.27 -23.27
CA ARG A 92 -5.42 18.81 -21.90
C ARG A 92 -4.73 17.43 -21.82
N VAL A 93 -3.80 17.19 -22.75
CA VAL A 93 -2.94 16.01 -22.74
C VAL A 93 -1.62 16.37 -22.05
N HIS A 94 -1.29 15.65 -20.99
CA HIS A 94 -0.06 15.88 -20.23
C HIS A 94 1.12 15.12 -20.86
N GLN A 95 2.17 15.83 -21.17
CA GLN A 95 3.39 15.30 -21.79
C GLN A 95 4.62 15.58 -20.93
N ALA A 96 5.55 14.65 -20.90
CA ALA A 96 6.86 14.82 -20.28
C ALA A 96 7.95 14.48 -21.31
N THR A 97 8.82 15.43 -21.59
CA THR A 97 9.97 15.26 -22.47
C THR A 97 11.23 15.10 -21.64
N LEU A 98 11.83 13.91 -21.70
CA LEU A 98 13.08 13.58 -21.05
C LEU A 98 14.24 13.97 -21.99
N VAL A 99 15.15 14.77 -21.48
CA VAL A 99 16.31 15.25 -22.24
C VAL A 99 17.54 14.46 -21.84
N ASP A 100 18.31 13.98 -22.79
CA ASP A 100 19.60 13.33 -22.55
C ASP A 100 20.60 14.34 -22.01
N ALA A 101 21.16 14.12 -20.83
CA ALA A 101 22.05 15.07 -20.20
C ALA A 101 23.46 15.09 -20.85
N LYS A 102 23.83 14.01 -21.54
CA LYS A 102 25.10 13.90 -22.26
C LYS A 102 25.03 14.50 -23.66
N ASP A 103 23.86 14.41 -24.31
CA ASP A 103 23.59 14.96 -25.64
C ASP A 103 22.21 15.63 -25.66
N PRO A 104 22.10 16.92 -25.28
CA PRO A 104 20.79 17.60 -25.17
C PRO A 104 20.00 17.72 -26.48
N SER A 105 20.57 17.34 -27.61
CA SER A 105 19.84 17.25 -28.89
C SER A 105 18.95 16.00 -28.96
N LYS A 106 19.20 15.03 -28.07
CA LYS A 106 18.40 13.80 -27.92
C LYS A 106 17.37 13.99 -26.82
N GLU A 107 16.12 13.87 -27.18
CA GLU A 107 15.02 13.94 -26.24
C GLU A 107 13.91 12.97 -26.64
N VAL A 108 13.15 12.50 -25.64
CA VAL A 108 12.01 11.59 -25.85
C VAL A 108 10.80 12.11 -25.10
N THR A 109 9.70 12.32 -25.81
CA THR A 109 8.43 12.76 -25.25
C THR A 109 7.51 11.57 -24.97
N TYR A 110 6.98 11.55 -23.78
CA TYR A 110 6.00 10.56 -23.33
C TYR A 110 4.68 11.23 -22.95
N THR A 111 3.57 10.62 -23.35
CA THR A 111 2.23 11.00 -22.90
C THR A 111 1.90 10.31 -21.59
N VAL A 112 1.46 11.07 -20.60
CA VAL A 112 0.98 10.54 -19.31
C VAL A 112 -0.42 9.95 -19.53
N VAL A 113 -0.58 8.69 -19.15
CA VAL A 113 -1.85 7.96 -19.30
C VAL A 113 -2.56 7.70 -17.98
N ARG A 114 -1.83 7.76 -16.85
CA ARG A 114 -2.38 7.55 -15.49
C ARG A 114 -1.63 8.37 -14.47
N THR A 115 -2.34 8.78 -13.44
CA THR A 115 -1.76 9.26 -12.19
C THR A 115 -1.75 8.16 -11.13
N TYR A 116 -0.79 8.24 -10.21
CA TYR A 116 -0.57 7.29 -9.15
C TYR A 116 -0.45 8.02 -7.81
N GLY A 117 -1.41 7.88 -6.92
CA GLY A 117 -1.53 8.71 -5.72
C GLY A 117 -2.09 10.10 -6.00
N GLY A 118 -1.64 11.10 -5.25
CA GLY A 118 -2.13 12.49 -5.35
C GLY A 118 -3.08 12.91 -4.23
N TRP A 119 -3.33 12.03 -3.25
CA TRP A 119 -4.29 12.24 -2.17
C TRP A 119 -3.66 12.23 -0.78
N GLY A 120 -2.37 12.53 -0.68
CA GLY A 120 -1.73 12.53 0.62
C GLY A 120 -0.26 12.91 0.61
N TRP A 121 0.60 12.08 0.07
CA TRP A 121 2.05 12.27 0.17
C TRP A 121 2.70 12.71 -1.13
N LYS A 122 2.35 12.05 -2.23
CA LYS A 122 2.99 12.22 -3.54
C LYS A 122 2.06 11.81 -4.66
N GLN A 123 2.36 12.31 -5.85
CA GLN A 123 1.78 11.83 -7.10
C GLN A 123 2.88 11.43 -8.07
N ARG A 124 2.67 10.31 -8.76
CA ARG A 124 3.52 9.79 -9.84
C ARG A 124 2.70 9.66 -11.11
N TYR A 125 3.40 9.53 -12.21
CA TYR A 125 2.80 9.61 -13.53
C TYR A 125 3.24 8.40 -14.35
N GLN A 126 2.29 7.71 -14.95
CA GLN A 126 2.55 6.54 -15.78
C GLN A 126 2.49 6.90 -17.26
N VAL A 127 3.41 6.30 -18.00
CA VAL A 127 3.46 6.32 -19.45
C VAL A 127 3.43 4.91 -20.00
N LYS A 128 3.00 4.74 -21.24
CA LYS A 128 2.97 3.44 -21.92
C LYS A 128 4.11 3.33 -22.89
N ILE A 129 4.88 2.24 -22.82
CA ILE A 129 5.96 1.89 -23.77
C ILE A 129 5.72 0.45 -24.22
N GLY A 130 5.34 0.27 -25.48
CA GLY A 130 4.89 -1.02 -25.98
C GLY A 130 3.64 -1.52 -25.23
N ASN A 131 3.71 -2.73 -24.68
CA ASN A 131 2.61 -3.33 -23.91
C ASN A 131 2.67 -3.03 -22.41
N ASN A 132 3.73 -2.37 -21.93
CA ASN A 132 3.97 -2.15 -20.51
C ASN A 132 3.80 -0.69 -20.11
N HIS A 133 3.43 -0.47 -18.83
CA HIS A 133 3.37 0.86 -18.25
C HIS A 133 4.59 1.09 -17.35
N TYR A 134 5.09 2.32 -17.33
CA TYR A 134 6.25 2.71 -16.52
C TYR A 134 5.97 4.01 -15.77
N ILE A 135 6.50 4.10 -14.56
CA ILE A 135 6.45 5.35 -13.80
C ILE A 135 7.58 6.26 -14.31
N LEU A 136 7.25 7.49 -14.67
CA LEU A 136 8.23 8.52 -15.05
C LEU A 136 9.26 8.77 -13.92
N PRO A 137 10.48 9.21 -14.27
CA PRO A 137 11.53 9.44 -13.28
C PRO A 137 11.33 10.69 -12.41
N ILE A 138 10.11 11.13 -12.29
CA ILE A 138 9.69 12.32 -11.56
C ILE A 138 8.47 12.03 -10.71
N GLN A 139 8.39 12.63 -9.53
CA GLN A 139 7.19 12.63 -8.71
C GLN A 139 6.96 14.00 -8.08
N TRP A 140 5.71 14.38 -7.91
CA TRP A 140 5.31 15.53 -7.13
C TRP A 140 5.18 15.15 -5.66
N ASN A 141 5.94 15.78 -4.78
CA ASN A 141 5.83 15.63 -3.35
C ASN A 141 4.88 16.69 -2.81
N GLN A 142 3.70 16.27 -2.33
CA GLN A 142 2.66 17.18 -1.86
C GLN A 142 3.00 17.85 -0.52
N ALA A 143 3.77 17.16 0.34
CA ALA A 143 4.13 17.71 1.65
C ALA A 143 5.08 18.93 1.53
N THR A 144 5.95 18.93 0.51
CA THR A 144 6.95 19.97 0.30
C THR A 144 6.65 20.83 -0.91
N SER A 145 5.59 20.53 -1.67
CA SER A 145 5.24 21.20 -2.93
C SER A 145 6.43 21.30 -3.89
N ARG A 146 7.15 20.18 -4.06
CA ARG A 146 8.34 20.12 -4.92
C ARG A 146 8.33 18.88 -5.82
N TRP A 147 8.91 19.04 -6.99
CA TRP A 147 9.33 17.94 -7.84
C TRP A 147 10.56 17.26 -7.24
N VAL A 148 10.52 15.94 -7.16
CA VAL A 148 11.64 15.13 -6.68
C VAL A 148 11.90 13.96 -7.61
N PRO A 149 13.14 13.45 -7.68
CA PRO A 149 13.47 12.31 -8.54
C PRO A 149 12.76 11.04 -8.06
N TYR A 150 12.40 10.18 -9.01
CA TYR A 150 11.91 8.85 -8.75
C TYR A 150 12.60 7.82 -9.63
N ASN A 151 13.46 7.00 -9.05
CA ASN A 151 14.18 5.94 -9.76
C ASN A 151 14.83 6.43 -11.07
N LEU A 152 15.56 7.55 -11.03
CA LEU A 152 16.26 8.13 -12.19
C LEU A 152 17.12 7.08 -12.91
N GLN A 153 17.76 6.16 -12.15
CA GLN A 153 18.60 5.09 -12.66
C GLN A 153 17.89 4.13 -13.61
N ASN A 154 16.56 4.12 -13.65
CA ASN A 154 15.81 3.30 -14.61
C ASN A 154 15.77 3.96 -16.01
N TRP A 155 15.92 5.28 -16.07
CA TRP A 155 15.73 6.10 -17.27
C TRP A 155 17.01 6.74 -17.77
N TYR A 156 18.02 6.83 -16.91
CA TYR A 156 19.31 7.45 -17.22
C TYR A 156 20.47 6.55 -16.81
N GLY A 157 21.54 6.58 -17.61
CA GLY A 157 22.84 6.03 -17.25
C GLY A 157 23.53 6.89 -16.18
N GLU A 158 24.62 6.37 -15.60
CA GLU A 158 25.44 7.17 -14.65
C GLU A 158 26.10 8.39 -15.33
N ASP A 159 26.26 8.38 -16.63
CA ASP A 159 26.76 9.50 -17.45
C ASP A 159 25.65 10.49 -17.90
N GLY A 160 24.41 10.25 -17.48
CA GLY A 160 23.25 11.08 -17.83
C GLY A 160 22.61 10.76 -19.19
N SER A 161 23.11 9.75 -19.92
CA SER A 161 22.50 9.30 -21.17
C SER A 161 21.12 8.69 -20.96
N LEU A 162 20.17 9.00 -21.86
CA LEU A 162 18.85 8.39 -21.86
C LEU A 162 18.91 6.89 -22.17
N LYS A 163 18.07 6.12 -21.49
CA LYS A 163 17.87 4.68 -21.77
C LYS A 163 16.41 4.28 -21.58
N GLN A 164 16.03 3.17 -22.15
CA GLN A 164 14.74 2.55 -21.91
C GLN A 164 14.70 1.95 -20.49
N PRO A 165 13.61 2.12 -19.74
CA PRO A 165 13.49 1.49 -18.43
C PRO A 165 13.44 -0.04 -18.57
N PRO A 166 14.12 -0.78 -17.67
CA PRO A 166 14.09 -2.24 -17.69
C PRO A 166 12.67 -2.79 -17.56
N VAL A 167 12.34 -3.83 -18.30
CA VAL A 167 11.01 -4.48 -18.28
C VAL A 167 10.62 -4.94 -16.86
N GLY A 168 11.58 -5.44 -16.07
CA GLY A 168 11.34 -5.80 -14.66
C GLY A 168 10.87 -4.65 -13.76
N ASN A 169 11.01 -3.39 -14.19
CA ASN A 169 10.53 -2.20 -13.51
C ASN A 169 9.20 -1.67 -14.07
N SER A 170 8.55 -2.45 -14.95
CA SER A 170 7.20 -2.11 -15.43
C SER A 170 6.18 -2.17 -14.30
N PHE A 171 5.07 -1.45 -14.48
CA PHE A 171 3.94 -1.49 -13.57
C PHE A 171 3.35 -2.90 -13.45
N GLU A 172 3.30 -3.64 -14.54
CA GLU A 172 2.79 -5.01 -14.61
C GLU A 172 3.57 -5.96 -13.71
N MET A 173 4.89 -5.78 -13.61
CA MET A 173 5.75 -6.64 -12.79
C MET A 173 5.96 -6.11 -11.36
N GLY A 174 5.87 -4.80 -11.16
CA GLY A 174 6.18 -4.17 -9.87
C GLY A 174 4.96 -3.80 -9.02
N CYS A 175 3.81 -3.51 -9.64
CA CYS A 175 2.74 -2.78 -8.97
C CYS A 175 1.34 -3.38 -9.18
N ALA A 176 1.09 -3.98 -10.35
CA ALA A 176 -0.26 -4.32 -10.80
C ALA A 176 -1.03 -5.23 -9.84
N GLY A 177 -0.35 -6.19 -9.18
CA GLY A 177 -0.99 -7.11 -8.27
C GLY A 177 -1.60 -6.47 -7.04
N CYS A 178 -1.01 -5.38 -6.54
CA CYS A 178 -1.55 -4.63 -5.40
C CYS A 178 -2.54 -3.54 -5.82
N HIS A 179 -2.40 -2.99 -7.04
CA HIS A 179 -3.13 -1.80 -7.48
C HIS A 179 -4.24 -2.06 -8.50
N ASN A 180 -4.53 -3.33 -8.82
CA ASN A 180 -5.67 -3.72 -9.66
C ASN A 180 -6.50 -4.82 -9.00
N THR A 181 -7.78 -4.84 -9.31
CA THR A 181 -8.74 -5.86 -8.89
C THR A 181 -9.12 -6.73 -10.07
N GLY A 182 -9.14 -8.06 -9.86
CA GLY A 182 -9.39 -9.01 -10.95
C GLY A 182 -8.28 -9.03 -12.01
N LEU A 183 -7.02 -8.89 -11.56
CA LEU A 183 -5.84 -8.87 -12.43
C LEU A 183 -5.59 -10.23 -13.08
N GLU A 184 -5.37 -10.20 -14.37
CA GLU A 184 -4.83 -11.28 -15.21
C GLU A 184 -3.56 -10.79 -15.89
N LEU A 185 -2.53 -11.62 -15.93
CA LEU A 185 -1.27 -11.32 -16.58
C LEU A 185 -0.99 -12.34 -17.69
N LYS A 186 -0.75 -11.84 -18.88
CA LYS A 186 -0.34 -12.65 -20.03
C LYS A 186 1.11 -12.34 -20.38
N LYS A 187 1.97 -13.34 -20.36
CA LYS A 187 3.36 -13.18 -20.82
C LYS A 187 3.37 -12.82 -22.30
N VAL A 188 4.14 -11.81 -22.65
CA VAL A 188 4.39 -11.35 -24.02
C VAL A 188 5.89 -11.32 -24.28
N ASP A 189 6.30 -10.98 -25.48
CA ASP A 189 7.70 -10.98 -25.90
C ASP A 189 8.62 -10.20 -24.94
N LYS A 190 8.16 -9.02 -24.51
CA LYS A 190 8.87 -8.20 -23.51
C LYS A 190 7.93 -7.86 -22.34
N GLY A 191 8.00 -8.67 -21.26
CA GLY A 191 7.23 -8.44 -20.03
C GLY A 191 5.85 -9.10 -20.02
N TYR A 192 4.86 -8.37 -19.56
CA TYR A 192 3.50 -8.88 -19.38
C TYR A 192 2.47 -7.85 -19.83
N GLU A 193 1.44 -8.31 -20.51
CA GLU A 193 0.22 -7.55 -20.73
C GLU A 193 -0.73 -7.79 -19.57
N SER A 194 -1.29 -6.72 -19.01
CA SER A 194 -2.25 -6.79 -17.90
C SER A 194 -3.68 -6.56 -18.39
N LYS A 195 -4.60 -7.40 -17.89
CA LYS A 195 -6.06 -7.15 -17.90
C LYS A 195 -6.56 -7.13 -16.49
N TYR A 196 -7.54 -6.31 -16.20
CA TYR A 196 -8.13 -6.19 -14.87
C TYR A 196 -9.60 -5.79 -14.98
N VAL A 197 -10.39 -6.09 -13.96
CA VAL A 197 -11.80 -5.68 -13.90
C VAL A 197 -11.91 -4.23 -13.43
N GLU A 198 -11.07 -3.84 -12.46
CA GLU A 198 -10.99 -2.46 -11.97
C GLU A 198 -9.53 -2.03 -11.79
N LEU A 199 -9.27 -0.80 -12.20
CA LEU A 199 -8.07 -0.07 -11.82
C LEU A 199 -8.26 0.37 -10.36
N ASN A 200 -7.45 -0.04 -9.45
CA ASN A 200 -7.50 0.22 -8.02
C ASN A 200 -7.90 -0.99 -7.17
N ILE A 201 -8.01 -0.72 -5.87
CA ILE A 201 -8.36 -1.71 -4.84
C ILE A 201 -9.89 -1.65 -4.65
N GLY A 202 -10.62 -2.38 -5.48
CA GLY A 202 -12.06 -2.52 -5.42
C GLY A 202 -12.54 -3.50 -4.34
N CYS A 203 -13.85 -3.64 -4.23
CA CYS A 203 -14.49 -4.50 -3.23
C CYS A 203 -13.96 -5.94 -3.28
N GLU A 204 -13.83 -6.49 -4.48
CA GLU A 204 -13.43 -7.87 -4.71
C GLU A 204 -11.93 -8.13 -4.47
N LYS A 205 -11.13 -7.07 -4.25
CA LYS A 205 -9.73 -7.24 -3.84
C LYS A 205 -9.60 -7.81 -2.42
N CYS A 206 -10.59 -7.52 -1.57
CA CYS A 206 -10.67 -7.99 -0.20
C CYS A 206 -11.72 -9.09 0.00
N HIS A 207 -12.72 -9.15 -0.87
CA HIS A 207 -13.85 -10.07 -0.76
C HIS A 207 -13.81 -11.24 -1.74
N GLY A 208 -12.89 -11.21 -2.72
CA GLY A 208 -12.82 -12.21 -3.79
C GLY A 208 -13.93 -12.05 -4.84
N PRO A 209 -13.90 -12.88 -5.91
CA PRO A 209 -14.82 -12.77 -7.03
C PRO A 209 -16.29 -12.95 -6.61
N GLY A 210 -17.14 -11.97 -6.99
CA GLY A 210 -18.48 -11.81 -6.46
C GLY A 210 -19.62 -12.43 -7.28
N SER A 211 -19.34 -13.00 -8.46
CA SER A 211 -20.42 -13.45 -9.36
C SER A 211 -21.39 -14.44 -8.71
N GLU A 212 -20.90 -15.37 -7.92
CA GLU A 212 -21.75 -16.37 -7.24
C GLU A 212 -22.58 -15.76 -6.10
N HIS A 213 -22.00 -14.75 -5.41
CA HIS A 213 -22.74 -14.00 -4.40
C HIS A 213 -23.86 -13.15 -5.03
N VAL A 214 -23.59 -12.50 -6.13
CA VAL A 214 -24.59 -11.70 -6.86
C VAL A 214 -25.76 -12.57 -7.33
N LYS A 215 -25.50 -13.78 -7.82
CA LYS A 215 -26.54 -14.74 -8.21
C LYS A 215 -27.36 -15.24 -7.03
N SER A 216 -26.73 -15.40 -5.86
CA SER A 216 -27.34 -16.01 -4.67
C SER A 216 -26.93 -15.29 -3.39
N PRO A 217 -27.37 -14.02 -3.17
CA PRO A 217 -26.82 -13.14 -2.14
C PRO A 217 -27.12 -13.61 -0.72
N LYS A 218 -28.13 -14.44 -0.51
CA LYS A 218 -28.50 -14.99 0.80
C LYS A 218 -27.73 -16.28 1.17
N VAL A 219 -27.02 -16.88 0.21
CA VAL A 219 -26.28 -18.13 0.42
C VAL A 219 -24.91 -17.80 1.02
N LYS A 220 -24.66 -18.30 2.23
CA LYS A 220 -23.38 -18.14 2.93
C LYS A 220 -22.23 -18.81 2.17
N GLY A 221 -21.02 -18.26 2.27
CA GLY A 221 -19.80 -18.83 1.66
C GLY A 221 -19.62 -18.53 0.17
N LYS A 222 -20.53 -17.76 -0.44
CA LYS A 222 -20.38 -17.32 -1.85
C LYS A 222 -19.52 -16.08 -2.03
N ILE A 223 -19.10 -15.47 -0.92
CA ILE A 223 -18.18 -14.31 -0.88
C ILE A 223 -17.34 -14.40 0.39
N ILE A 224 -16.12 -13.95 0.35
CA ILE A 224 -15.24 -13.90 1.52
C ILE A 224 -15.60 -12.71 2.40
N HIS A 225 -15.62 -12.95 3.70
CA HIS A 225 -15.71 -11.90 4.72
C HIS A 225 -14.45 -11.98 5.59
N PRO A 226 -13.49 -11.03 5.50
CA PRO A 226 -12.18 -11.14 6.15
C PRO A 226 -12.25 -11.47 7.65
N ARG A 227 -13.21 -10.89 8.40
CA ARG A 227 -13.39 -11.19 9.83
C ARG A 227 -13.90 -12.62 10.14
N LYS A 228 -14.38 -13.34 9.12
CA LYS A 228 -14.86 -14.72 9.27
C LYS A 228 -13.83 -15.78 8.90
N LEU A 229 -12.70 -15.36 8.36
CA LEU A 229 -11.51 -16.20 8.23
C LEU A 229 -10.88 -16.39 9.62
N ASP A 230 -9.99 -17.38 9.77
CA ASP A 230 -9.11 -17.38 10.92
C ASP A 230 -8.32 -16.08 11.00
N TYR A 231 -7.78 -15.77 12.18
CA TYR A 231 -7.17 -14.47 12.45
C TYR A 231 -6.03 -14.13 11.49
N GLU A 232 -5.15 -15.10 11.23
CA GLU A 232 -4.01 -14.90 10.35
C GLU A 232 -4.46 -14.62 8.92
N ARG A 233 -5.33 -15.49 8.37
CA ARG A 233 -5.87 -15.30 7.00
C ARG A 233 -6.65 -14.00 6.89
N GLY A 234 -7.38 -13.61 7.93
CA GLY A 234 -8.12 -12.34 7.96
C GLY A 234 -7.21 -11.12 7.88
N THR A 235 -6.05 -11.14 8.55
CA THR A 235 -5.05 -10.06 8.49
C THR A 235 -4.25 -10.08 7.21
N GLU A 236 -3.98 -11.25 6.62
CA GLU A 236 -3.30 -11.41 5.34
C GLU A 236 -4.05 -10.79 4.16
N VAL A 237 -5.37 -10.60 4.28
CA VAL A 237 -6.13 -9.80 3.30
C VAL A 237 -5.55 -8.40 3.17
N CYS A 238 -5.07 -7.81 4.26
CA CYS A 238 -4.34 -6.52 4.22
C CYS A 238 -2.88 -6.74 3.84
N GLY A 239 -2.26 -7.78 4.40
CA GLY A 239 -0.86 -8.14 4.18
C GLY A 239 -0.48 -8.34 2.72
N GLN A 240 -1.41 -8.78 1.85
CA GLN A 240 -1.15 -8.95 0.42
C GLN A 240 -0.61 -7.68 -0.26
N CYS A 241 -0.91 -6.50 0.28
CA CYS A 241 -0.46 -5.21 -0.25
C CYS A 241 0.37 -4.41 0.76
N HIS A 242 0.10 -4.59 2.06
CA HIS A 242 0.80 -3.89 3.14
C HIS A 242 2.01 -4.66 3.66
N SER A 243 2.71 -5.37 2.76
CA SER A 243 3.99 -6.05 2.96
C SER A 243 4.90 -5.85 1.74
N ARG A 244 6.17 -6.24 1.86
CA ARG A 244 7.16 -6.18 0.77
C ARG A 244 7.78 -7.55 0.54
N GLY A 245 7.99 -7.88 -0.73
CA GLY A 245 8.57 -9.17 -1.10
C GLY A 245 8.55 -9.40 -2.60
N SER A 246 8.57 -10.66 -2.96
CA SER A 246 8.48 -11.12 -4.34
C SER A 246 7.58 -12.36 -4.43
N SER A 247 6.99 -12.57 -5.59
CA SER A 247 6.21 -13.77 -5.92
C SER A 247 7.00 -15.06 -5.74
N VAL A 248 6.33 -16.19 -5.70
CA VAL A 248 6.96 -17.51 -5.53
C VAL A 248 6.56 -18.46 -6.66
N PRO A 249 7.48 -19.38 -7.06
CA PRO A 249 8.83 -19.59 -6.51
C PRO A 249 9.89 -18.64 -7.08
N ASP A 250 9.68 -18.02 -8.26
CA ASP A 250 10.75 -17.44 -9.08
C ASP A 250 11.08 -15.97 -8.72
N GLY A 251 10.15 -15.29 -8.03
CA GLY A 251 10.33 -13.87 -7.70
C GLY A 251 10.10 -12.94 -8.88
N THR A 252 9.31 -13.35 -9.85
CA THR A 252 9.01 -12.63 -11.09
C THR A 252 8.33 -11.28 -10.81
N PHE A 253 7.44 -11.24 -9.84
CA PHE A 253 6.63 -10.06 -9.49
C PHE A 253 6.95 -9.53 -8.10
N ALA A 254 6.80 -8.22 -7.91
CA ALA A 254 6.97 -7.58 -6.60
C ALA A 254 5.67 -7.58 -5.77
N PHE A 255 4.77 -8.51 -6.00
CA PHE A 255 3.50 -8.69 -5.31
C PHE A 255 3.15 -10.18 -5.20
N PRO A 256 2.18 -10.57 -4.35
CA PRO A 256 1.80 -11.97 -4.17
C PRO A 256 1.26 -12.61 -5.44
N TRP A 257 1.95 -13.61 -5.93
CA TRP A 257 1.62 -14.33 -7.16
C TRP A 257 2.23 -15.74 -7.14
N ASN A 258 1.53 -16.70 -7.72
CA ASN A 258 2.11 -18.01 -7.99
C ASN A 258 2.70 -17.99 -9.41
N ASP A 259 4.02 -17.91 -9.51
CA ASP A 259 4.74 -17.79 -10.78
C ASP A 259 4.54 -19.04 -11.67
N LYS A 260 4.55 -20.23 -11.06
CA LYS A 260 4.42 -21.51 -11.76
C LYS A 260 3.08 -21.63 -12.47
N ASP A 261 2.00 -21.30 -11.78
CA ASP A 261 0.64 -21.43 -12.29
C ASP A 261 0.14 -20.13 -12.95
N ASN A 262 0.93 -19.08 -12.90
CA ASN A 262 0.56 -17.73 -13.32
C ASN A 262 -0.78 -17.29 -12.71
N LYS A 263 -0.91 -17.37 -11.36
CA LYS A 263 -2.16 -17.08 -10.65
C LYS A 263 -1.97 -16.06 -9.53
N PRO A 264 -2.94 -15.16 -9.36
CA PRO A 264 -2.96 -14.23 -8.22
C PRO A 264 -3.13 -14.96 -6.89
N TYR A 265 -2.76 -14.26 -5.82
CA TYR A 265 -3.06 -14.69 -4.45
C TYR A 265 -4.55 -14.97 -4.28
N LYS A 266 -4.85 -16.12 -3.72
CA LYS A 266 -6.22 -16.54 -3.41
C LYS A 266 -6.51 -16.28 -1.94
N LEU A 267 -7.47 -15.38 -1.70
CA LEU A 267 -7.87 -15.01 -0.35
C LEU A 267 -8.28 -16.21 0.49
N GLY A 268 -7.82 -16.26 1.73
CA GLY A 268 -8.06 -17.35 2.67
C GLY A 268 -7.02 -18.46 2.60
N GLU A 269 -6.16 -18.50 1.60
CA GLU A 269 -4.97 -19.35 1.60
C GLU A 269 -3.79 -18.65 2.30
N PRO A 270 -2.77 -19.38 2.80
CA PRO A 270 -1.58 -18.76 3.36
C PRO A 270 -0.89 -17.84 2.37
N LEU A 271 -0.66 -16.59 2.74
CA LEU A 271 0.01 -15.60 1.87
C LEU A 271 1.44 -16.05 1.49
N ALA A 272 2.10 -16.79 2.38
CA ALA A 272 3.42 -17.37 2.14
C ALA A 272 3.48 -18.34 0.93
N ASN A 273 2.35 -18.91 0.50
CA ASN A 273 2.28 -19.75 -0.71
C ASN A 273 2.41 -18.93 -2.00
N TYR A 274 2.32 -17.60 -1.90
CA TYR A 274 2.32 -16.67 -3.03
C TYR A 274 3.38 -15.58 -2.92
N TYR A 275 3.98 -15.41 -1.74
CA TYR A 275 4.83 -14.26 -1.46
C TYR A 275 5.95 -14.58 -0.50
N LYS A 276 7.18 -14.33 -0.92
CA LYS A 276 8.38 -14.37 -0.09
C LYS A 276 8.69 -12.96 0.39
N PHE A 277 8.52 -12.72 1.70
CA PHE A 277 8.76 -11.40 2.29
C PHE A 277 10.22 -10.98 2.21
N LYS A 278 10.43 -9.71 1.82
CA LYS A 278 11.73 -9.04 1.75
C LYS A 278 11.58 -7.63 2.34
N PRO A 279 11.52 -7.49 3.66
CA PRO A 279 11.33 -6.20 4.29
C PRO A 279 12.54 -5.28 4.07
N GLY A 280 12.27 -3.99 3.82
CA GLY A 280 13.28 -2.94 3.84
C GLY A 280 13.38 -2.36 5.24
N VAL A 281 14.42 -2.71 6.00
CA VAL A 281 14.60 -2.37 7.41
C VAL A 281 15.82 -1.50 7.64
N TRP A 282 15.91 -0.89 8.83
CA TRP A 282 17.07 -0.08 9.25
C TRP A 282 18.32 -0.90 9.58
N GLY A 283 18.17 -2.21 9.81
CA GLY A 283 19.26 -3.07 10.25
C GLY A 283 19.52 -3.03 11.75
N ASP A 284 18.62 -2.44 12.51
CA ASP A 284 18.60 -2.50 13.97
C ASP A 284 18.10 -3.87 14.47
N PRO A 285 18.35 -4.26 15.74
CA PRO A 285 17.99 -5.58 16.27
C PRO A 285 16.50 -5.94 16.18
N GLU A 286 15.61 -4.93 16.20
CA GLU A 286 14.16 -5.11 16.11
C GLU A 286 13.65 -5.06 14.67
N ALA A 287 14.53 -4.79 13.70
CA ALA A 287 14.24 -4.72 12.28
C ALA A 287 13.07 -3.76 11.96
N HIS A 288 13.12 -2.54 12.51
CA HIS A 288 12.12 -1.52 12.23
C HIS A 288 12.06 -1.19 10.73
N SER A 289 10.87 -0.98 10.23
CA SER A 289 10.65 -0.67 8.81
C SER A 289 11.29 0.65 8.40
N LYS A 290 12.08 0.62 7.32
CA LYS A 290 12.68 1.79 6.65
C LYS A 290 11.92 2.18 5.39
N SER A 291 11.27 1.23 4.74
CA SER A 291 10.53 1.44 3.50
C SER A 291 9.02 1.38 3.74
N HIS A 292 8.25 2.11 2.94
CA HIS A 292 6.77 2.05 2.96
C HIS A 292 6.22 0.67 2.55
N HIS A 293 4.90 0.46 2.68
CA HIS A 293 4.15 -0.79 2.40
C HIS A 293 4.52 -1.95 3.32
N GLN A 294 4.85 -1.71 4.60
CA GLN A 294 5.26 -2.75 5.54
C GLN A 294 4.44 -2.76 6.82
N ALA A 295 3.34 -2.03 6.86
CA ALA A 295 2.51 -1.90 8.06
C ALA A 295 2.08 -3.26 8.64
N TRP A 296 1.75 -4.24 7.78
CA TRP A 296 1.40 -5.59 8.23
C TRP A 296 2.60 -6.36 8.82
N LEU A 297 3.80 -6.21 8.24
CA LEU A 297 5.02 -6.85 8.77
C LEU A 297 5.43 -6.28 10.14
N ASP A 298 5.26 -4.97 10.34
CA ASP A 298 5.47 -4.35 11.65
C ASP A 298 4.41 -4.81 12.64
N PHE A 299 3.13 -4.83 12.20
CA PHE A 299 2.00 -5.20 13.04
C PHE A 299 2.12 -6.62 13.60
N GLN A 300 2.65 -7.58 12.83
CA GLN A 300 2.90 -8.94 13.29
C GLN A 300 3.87 -9.03 14.49
N LYS A 301 4.74 -8.02 14.68
CA LYS A 301 5.68 -7.94 15.82
C LYS A 301 5.03 -7.35 17.08
N SER A 302 3.81 -6.81 16.96
CA SER A 302 3.13 -6.07 18.01
C SER A 302 2.37 -6.95 19.00
N VAL A 303 2.18 -6.43 20.21
CA VAL A 303 1.27 -7.05 21.20
C VAL A 303 -0.19 -7.04 20.73
N HIS A 304 -0.56 -6.10 19.86
CA HIS A 304 -1.90 -6.06 19.28
C HIS A 304 -2.16 -7.26 18.37
N PHE A 305 -1.17 -7.68 17.60
CA PHE A 305 -1.28 -8.91 16.79
C PHE A 305 -1.44 -10.14 17.69
N GLN A 306 -0.65 -10.24 18.76
CA GLN A 306 -0.76 -11.33 19.73
C GLN A 306 -2.13 -11.35 20.44
N ALA A 307 -2.69 -10.17 20.71
CA ALA A 307 -4.03 -9.99 21.28
C ALA A 307 -5.16 -10.16 20.24
N LYS A 308 -4.85 -10.57 19.01
CA LYS A 308 -5.79 -10.79 17.91
C LYS A 308 -6.63 -9.55 17.54
N VAL A 309 -6.06 -8.36 17.65
CA VAL A 309 -6.63 -7.12 17.11
C VAL A 309 -6.52 -7.15 15.60
N TYR A 310 -7.57 -6.81 14.89
CA TYR A 310 -7.55 -6.75 13.42
C TYR A 310 -7.19 -5.34 12.93
N CYS A 311 -6.66 -5.25 11.71
CA CYS A 311 -6.41 -3.96 11.04
C CYS A 311 -7.69 -3.09 10.98
N PHE A 312 -8.83 -3.71 10.78
CA PHE A 312 -10.13 -3.03 10.69
C PHE A 312 -10.79 -2.75 12.05
N ASP A 313 -10.11 -2.99 13.17
CA ASP A 313 -10.49 -2.45 14.48
C ASP A 313 -9.99 -0.99 14.66
N CYS A 314 -9.02 -0.58 13.80
CA CYS A 314 -8.50 0.79 13.73
C CYS A 314 -8.83 1.47 12.40
N HIS A 315 -8.93 0.73 11.31
CA HIS A 315 -9.20 1.24 9.95
C HIS A 315 -10.55 0.73 9.42
N ASN A 316 -11.31 1.59 8.76
CA ASN A 316 -12.50 1.18 8.01
C ASN A 316 -12.18 1.16 6.50
N PRO A 317 -11.93 -0.01 5.88
CA PRO A 317 -11.61 -0.10 4.46
C PRO A 317 -12.73 0.38 3.53
N HIS A 318 -13.97 0.48 4.05
CA HIS A 318 -15.10 1.04 3.31
C HIS A 318 -15.20 2.58 3.40
N GLY A 319 -14.27 3.23 4.09
CA GLY A 319 -14.28 4.67 4.34
C GLY A 319 -14.65 5.02 5.77
N GLY A 320 -13.93 5.94 6.36
CA GLY A 320 -14.10 6.42 7.73
C GLY A 320 -13.91 7.93 7.81
N PRO A 321 -14.24 8.54 8.95
CA PRO A 321 -14.14 9.98 9.14
C PRO A 321 -12.70 10.48 9.20
N GLY A 322 -11.77 9.62 9.63
CA GLY A 322 -10.35 9.96 9.77
C GLY A 322 -9.58 9.81 8.46
N ARG A 323 -8.48 10.55 8.36
CA ARG A 323 -7.50 10.38 7.30
C ARG A 323 -6.99 8.92 7.33
N PHE A 324 -6.56 8.39 6.19
CA PHE A 324 -6.10 6.99 6.08
C PHE A 324 -7.15 5.94 6.48
N GLN A 325 -8.43 6.28 6.28
CA GLN A 325 -9.55 5.39 6.58
C GLN A 325 -9.61 4.98 8.07
N MET A 326 -9.16 5.84 8.98
CA MET A 326 -9.28 5.61 10.41
C MET A 326 -10.76 5.63 10.84
N ILE A 327 -11.14 4.76 11.78
CA ILE A 327 -12.51 4.75 12.32
C ILE A 327 -12.80 5.94 13.24
N LYS A 328 -11.74 6.62 13.72
CA LYS A 328 -11.78 7.85 14.51
C LYS A 328 -10.70 8.80 14.01
N SER A 329 -10.64 10.00 14.58
CA SER A 329 -9.60 10.98 14.31
C SER A 329 -8.19 10.40 14.53
N ASP A 330 -7.24 10.81 13.71
CA ASP A 330 -5.81 10.52 13.84
C ASP A 330 -5.03 11.68 14.49
N PHE A 331 -5.73 12.75 14.87
CA PHE A 331 -5.14 13.94 15.50
C PHE A 331 -5.29 13.99 17.02
N ASP A 332 -5.97 13.02 17.61
CA ASP A 332 -6.23 12.89 19.05
C ASP A 332 -5.93 11.46 19.54
N ASN A 333 -6.36 11.15 20.77
CA ASN A 333 -6.18 9.85 21.39
C ASN A 333 -7.45 8.98 21.38
N ASP A 334 -8.54 9.44 20.82
CA ASP A 334 -9.85 8.80 20.92
C ASP A 334 -9.88 7.36 20.42
N LEU A 335 -9.11 7.08 19.38
CA LEU A 335 -8.97 5.71 18.88
C LEU A 335 -8.33 4.79 19.92
N CYS A 336 -7.19 5.21 20.46
CA CYS A 336 -6.44 4.44 21.46
C CYS A 336 -7.23 4.29 22.76
N LEU A 337 -7.83 5.38 23.21
CA LEU A 337 -8.62 5.42 24.44
C LEU A 337 -9.94 4.66 24.35
N SER A 338 -10.42 4.34 23.17
CA SER A 338 -11.61 3.48 23.02
C SER A 338 -11.41 2.08 23.63
N CYS A 339 -10.15 1.62 23.70
CA CYS A 339 -9.77 0.36 24.34
C CYS A 339 -8.93 0.57 25.61
N HIS A 340 -8.00 1.55 25.61
CA HIS A 340 -7.04 1.78 26.70
C HIS A 340 -7.52 2.78 27.76
N GLY A 341 -8.58 3.54 27.48
CA GLY A 341 -9.13 4.56 28.40
C GLY A 341 -10.23 4.05 29.29
N LYS A 342 -11.22 3.34 28.72
CA LYS A 342 -12.43 2.92 29.41
C LYS A 342 -12.10 1.88 30.49
N ASP A 343 -12.32 2.25 31.77
CA ASP A 343 -12.05 1.39 32.93
C ASP A 343 -10.63 0.80 32.99
N LYS A 344 -9.65 1.46 32.33
CA LYS A 344 -8.27 1.04 32.20
C LYS A 344 -7.32 2.13 32.71
N LYS A 345 -6.03 1.88 32.58
CA LYS A 345 -4.94 2.72 33.06
C LYS A 345 -5.07 4.22 32.67
N PHE A 346 -5.67 4.50 31.52
CA PHE A 346 -5.77 5.86 30.95
C PHE A 346 -7.19 6.42 30.96
N ALA A 347 -8.03 6.02 31.93
CA ALA A 347 -9.40 6.50 32.08
C ALA A 347 -9.49 8.03 32.33
N HIS A 348 -8.43 8.63 32.89
CA HIS A 348 -8.39 10.04 33.27
C HIS A 348 -7.24 10.79 32.64
N PRO A 349 -7.41 12.08 32.26
CA PRO A 349 -6.35 12.93 31.68
C PRO A 349 -5.04 12.95 32.48
N GLU A 350 -5.14 12.95 33.80
CA GLU A 350 -3.98 12.93 34.69
C GLU A 350 -3.12 11.67 34.49
N ALA A 351 -3.74 10.51 34.34
CA ALA A 351 -3.01 9.27 34.08
C ALA A 351 -2.22 9.34 32.77
N ILE A 352 -2.76 10.02 31.74
CA ILE A 352 -2.06 10.24 30.47
C ILE A 352 -0.87 11.20 30.68
N ARG A 353 -1.03 12.31 31.40
CA ARG A 353 0.07 13.24 31.74
C ARG A 353 1.18 12.54 32.53
N MET A 354 0.80 11.75 33.52
CA MET A 354 1.77 10.98 34.32
C MET A 354 2.52 9.93 33.50
N HIS A 355 1.84 9.31 32.52
CA HIS A 355 2.46 8.34 31.63
C HIS A 355 3.39 9.00 30.63
N THR A 356 2.92 10.03 29.93
CA THR A 356 3.68 10.68 28.84
C THR A 356 4.73 11.66 29.35
N LYS A 357 4.58 12.16 30.59
CA LYS A 357 5.38 13.27 31.16
C LYS A 357 5.30 14.56 30.33
N HIS A 358 4.26 14.71 29.53
CA HIS A 358 3.98 15.85 28.67
C HIS A 358 2.57 16.39 28.95
N ASN A 359 2.33 17.63 28.54
CA ASN A 359 1.01 18.24 28.70
C ASN A 359 -0.04 17.50 27.86
N TYR A 360 -1.18 17.30 28.49
CA TYR A 360 -2.35 16.70 27.87
C TYR A 360 -3.63 17.44 28.27
N SER A 361 -4.47 17.76 27.29
CA SER A 361 -5.86 18.07 27.51
C SER A 361 -6.73 17.28 26.55
N PRO A 362 -7.98 16.91 26.93
CA PRO A 362 -8.89 16.19 26.04
C PRO A 362 -9.17 16.94 24.73
N GLU A 363 -9.18 18.28 24.78
CA GLU A 363 -9.53 19.13 23.64
C GLU A 363 -8.38 19.24 22.61
N THR A 364 -7.14 19.16 23.06
CA THR A 364 -5.98 19.41 22.19
C THR A 364 -5.01 18.26 22.09
N THR A 365 -5.10 17.25 22.96
CA THR A 365 -4.11 16.17 23.16
C THR A 365 -2.63 16.60 23.22
N GLY A 366 -2.29 17.74 22.63
CA GLY A 366 -0.98 18.35 22.68
C GLY A 366 0.16 17.40 22.26
N THR A 367 1.23 17.42 23.06
CA THR A 367 2.40 16.54 22.89
C THR A 367 2.19 15.13 23.48
N SER A 368 1.03 14.85 24.09
CA SER A 368 0.68 13.57 24.72
C SER A 368 -0.13 12.64 23.82
N ARG A 369 -0.06 12.81 22.50
CA ARG A 369 -0.71 11.91 21.57
C ARG A 369 0.02 10.56 21.56
N CYS A 370 -0.72 9.45 21.81
CA CYS A 370 -0.19 8.10 21.94
C CYS A 370 0.65 7.67 20.72
N SER A 371 0.18 8.02 19.53
CA SER A 371 0.86 7.66 18.26
C SER A 371 2.22 8.34 18.07
N LEU A 372 2.50 9.46 18.73
CA LEU A 372 3.80 10.14 18.61
C LEU A 372 4.95 9.29 19.19
N CYS A 373 4.66 8.53 20.25
CA CYS A 373 5.63 7.69 20.92
C CYS A 373 5.52 6.21 20.53
N HIS A 374 4.30 5.68 20.43
CA HIS A 374 4.03 4.26 20.16
C HIS A 374 3.94 3.89 18.68
N MET A 375 3.90 4.85 17.78
CA MET A 375 3.87 4.63 16.33
C MET A 375 4.90 5.55 15.68
N VAL A 376 6.18 5.34 16.02
CA VAL A 376 7.29 6.16 15.50
C VAL A 376 7.28 6.16 13.98
N LYS A 377 7.52 7.30 13.38
CA LYS A 377 7.64 7.43 11.93
C LYS A 377 9.01 6.97 11.46
N THR A 378 9.16 5.68 11.28
CA THR A 378 10.43 5.06 10.88
C THR A 378 10.56 4.89 9.38
N ALA A 379 9.46 4.68 8.67
CA ALA A 379 9.46 4.40 7.24
C ALA A 379 9.21 5.65 6.38
N SER A 380 9.55 5.52 5.10
CA SER A 380 9.52 6.64 4.15
C SER A 380 8.68 6.31 2.94
N SER A 381 7.78 7.23 2.55
CA SER A 381 7.02 7.20 1.30
C SER A 381 7.43 8.33 0.35
N ALA A 382 7.15 9.57 0.70
CA ALA A 382 7.55 10.75 -0.05
C ALA A 382 8.79 11.40 0.56
N GLU A 383 8.88 11.39 1.89
CA GLU A 383 9.99 11.93 2.66
C GLU A 383 10.43 10.94 3.75
N ALA A 384 11.63 11.15 4.25
CA ALA A 384 12.15 10.38 5.37
C ALA A 384 11.24 10.56 6.59
N GLY A 385 10.80 9.46 7.19
CA GLY A 385 10.00 9.49 8.40
C GLY A 385 8.59 10.05 8.22
N ASP A 386 7.93 9.78 7.10
CA ASP A 386 6.54 10.17 6.86
C ASP A 386 5.51 9.04 7.10
N ILE A 387 5.98 7.81 7.35
CA ILE A 387 5.14 6.63 7.59
C ILE A 387 5.36 6.08 8.99
N HIS A 388 4.26 5.91 9.72
CA HIS A 388 4.22 5.31 11.04
C HIS A 388 4.52 3.81 11.01
N SER A 389 5.40 3.35 11.93
CA SER A 389 5.51 1.93 12.28
C SER A 389 4.23 1.44 12.96
N HIS A 390 3.90 0.16 12.75
CA HIS A 390 2.74 -0.51 13.36
C HIS A 390 3.15 -1.60 14.37
N ASP A 391 4.38 -1.57 14.87
CA ASP A 391 4.80 -2.48 15.94
C ASP A 391 4.41 -1.99 17.34
N PHE A 392 3.96 -0.72 17.44
CA PHE A 392 3.48 -0.05 18.65
C PHE A 392 4.51 0.00 19.79
N LYS A 393 5.79 -0.15 19.47
CA LYS A 393 6.87 -0.12 20.44
C LYS A 393 7.44 1.28 20.61
N ILE A 394 7.98 1.53 21.80
CA ILE A 394 8.81 2.70 22.05
C ILE A 394 10.23 2.40 21.53
N ILE A 395 10.73 3.25 20.66
CA ILE A 395 12.11 3.22 20.21
C ILE A 395 12.90 4.17 21.10
N LYS A 396 13.79 3.61 21.92
CA LYS A 396 14.59 4.40 22.88
C LYS A 396 15.67 5.22 22.16
N PRO A 397 16.02 6.43 22.64
CA PRO A 397 17.13 7.22 22.08
C PRO A 397 18.49 6.51 22.10
N SER A 398 18.71 5.57 23.04
CA SER A 398 19.92 4.76 23.12
C SER A 398 20.15 3.90 21.88
N LEU A 399 19.11 3.30 21.31
CA LEU A 399 19.21 2.54 20.06
C LEU A 399 19.65 3.44 18.89
N SER A 400 19.06 4.63 18.77
CA SER A 400 19.48 5.59 17.74
C SER A 400 20.94 6.02 17.91
N LEU A 401 21.41 6.25 19.14
CA LEU A 401 22.81 6.59 19.41
C LEU A 401 23.75 5.45 19.03
N GLU A 402 23.40 4.21 19.38
CA GLU A 402 24.18 3.04 19.00
C GLU A 402 24.33 2.93 17.48
N MET A 403 23.25 3.13 16.74
CA MET A 403 23.29 3.11 15.28
C MET A 403 24.08 4.30 14.71
N PHE A 404 23.92 5.50 15.29
CA PHE A 404 24.66 6.70 14.87
C PHE A 404 26.18 6.50 14.98
N LYS A 405 26.64 5.86 16.06
CA LYS A 405 28.07 5.53 16.24
C LYS A 405 28.59 4.55 15.21
N LYS A 406 27.75 3.65 14.69
CA LYS A 406 28.12 2.69 13.65
C LYS A 406 28.09 3.31 12.27
N ASP A 407 27.00 4.03 11.94
CA ASP A 407 26.80 4.69 10.65
C ASP A 407 25.84 5.88 10.82
N PRO A 408 26.36 7.12 10.88
CA PRO A 408 25.52 8.31 10.99
C PRO A 408 24.50 8.53 9.85
N SER A 409 24.71 7.87 8.72
CA SER A 409 23.80 7.97 7.56
C SER A 409 22.62 6.98 7.62
N ASN A 410 22.65 6.02 8.56
CA ASN A 410 21.65 4.94 8.65
C ASN A 410 21.17 4.75 10.10
N VAL A 411 20.46 5.74 10.63
CA VAL A 411 19.99 5.77 12.01
C VAL A 411 18.47 5.67 12.08
N VAL A 412 17.95 4.68 12.82
CA VAL A 412 16.52 4.56 13.06
C VAL A 412 16.02 5.74 13.90
N PRO A 413 14.95 6.44 13.49
CA PRO A 413 14.31 7.46 14.32
C PRO A 413 13.77 6.86 15.62
N ASN A 414 13.93 7.56 16.73
CA ASN A 414 13.34 7.16 18.02
C ASN A 414 12.08 7.94 18.39
N SER A 415 11.42 7.52 19.46
CA SER A 415 10.15 8.09 19.92
C SER A 415 10.21 9.57 20.32
N CYS A 416 11.40 10.13 20.53
CA CYS A 416 11.59 11.54 20.89
C CYS A 416 11.85 12.43 19.67
N ASN A 417 12.49 11.90 18.63
CA ASN A 417 13.00 12.69 17.48
C ASN A 417 11.88 13.29 16.60
N GLY A 418 10.65 12.80 16.71
CA GLY A 418 9.50 13.38 16.00
C GLY A 418 9.21 14.83 16.42
N CYS A 419 9.51 15.16 17.68
CA CYS A 419 9.35 16.49 18.26
C CYS A 419 10.70 17.16 18.53
N HIS A 420 11.67 16.44 19.12
CA HIS A 420 12.99 16.94 19.50
C HIS A 420 14.00 16.69 18.36
N LYS A 421 13.79 17.35 17.24
CA LYS A 421 14.57 17.14 15.99
C LYS A 421 16.06 17.49 16.15
N GLU A 422 16.39 18.40 17.02
CA GLU A 422 17.76 18.80 17.34
C GLU A 422 18.58 17.66 17.95
N TRP A 423 17.94 16.74 18.68
CA TRP A 423 18.63 15.59 19.26
C TRP A 423 19.09 14.55 18.23
N ALA A 424 18.54 14.59 17.02
CA ALA A 424 18.91 13.67 15.95
C ALA A 424 20.11 14.14 15.10
N LYS A 425 20.75 15.28 15.45
CA LYS A 425 21.75 15.92 14.58
C LYS A 425 23.20 15.56 14.94
N SER A 426 23.46 15.05 16.15
CA SER A 426 24.81 14.77 16.63
C SER A 426 24.80 13.73 17.76
N GLU A 427 25.96 13.14 18.04
CA GLU A 427 26.12 12.24 19.17
C GLU A 427 25.74 12.89 20.50
N ALA A 428 26.15 14.15 20.73
CA ALA A 428 25.79 14.93 21.91
C ALA A 428 24.26 15.13 22.00
N GLY A 429 23.59 15.36 20.86
CA GLY A 429 22.14 15.46 20.80
C GLY A 429 21.44 14.16 21.21
N TYR A 430 21.86 13.02 20.69
CA TYR A 430 21.33 11.71 21.11
C TYR A 430 21.59 11.45 22.60
N GLN A 431 22.76 11.83 23.13
CA GLN A 431 23.07 11.68 24.54
C GLN A 431 22.17 12.57 25.42
N ALA A 432 21.87 13.80 24.99
CA ALA A 432 20.90 14.68 25.66
C ALA A 432 19.49 14.04 25.68
N GLY A 433 19.10 13.42 24.56
CA GLY A 433 17.84 12.66 24.46
C GLY A 433 17.78 11.48 25.42
N ILE A 434 18.88 10.73 25.58
CA ILE A 434 18.98 9.63 26.57
C ILE A 434 18.80 10.16 27.96
N THR A 435 19.56 11.21 28.33
CA THR A 435 19.49 11.83 29.66
C THR A 435 18.08 12.30 29.99
N ALA A 436 17.41 12.95 29.03
CA ALA A 436 16.03 13.39 29.18
C ALA A 436 15.06 12.19 29.33
N TYR A 437 15.21 11.16 28.53
CA TYR A 437 14.39 9.94 28.59
C TYR A 437 14.53 9.25 29.95
N GLU A 438 15.75 9.03 30.42
CA GLU A 438 16.04 8.38 31.71
C GLU A 438 15.50 9.19 32.90
N LYS A 439 15.63 10.52 32.85
CA LYS A 439 15.04 11.43 33.87
C LYS A 439 13.52 11.31 33.95
N LEU A 440 12.85 11.13 32.82
CA LEU A 440 11.37 11.11 32.74
C LEU A 440 10.78 9.72 33.02
N PHE A 441 11.43 8.66 32.54
CA PHE A 441 10.87 7.29 32.51
C PHE A 441 11.71 6.25 33.28
N GLY A 442 12.88 6.63 33.77
CA GLY A 442 13.85 5.71 34.38
C GLY A 442 14.71 4.99 33.34
N LYS A 443 15.72 4.25 33.82
CA LYS A 443 16.65 3.47 32.96
C LYS A 443 15.98 2.26 32.32
#